data_5dc0515a43b87de54edeec8b41c20775
#
_entry.id   5dc0515a43b87de54edeec8b41c20775
#
_cell.length_a   1.000
_cell.length_b   1.000
_cell.length_c   1.000
_cell.angle_alpha   90.00
_cell.angle_beta   90.00
_cell.angle_gamma   90.00
#
_symmetry.space_group_name_H-M   'P 1'
#
loop_
_entity.id
_entity.type
_entity.pdbx_description
1 polymer ?
#
loop_
_entity_poly.entity_id
_entity_poly.type
_entity_poly.pdbx_seq_one_letter_code
_entity_poly.pdbx_strand_id
1 'polypeptide(L)'
;LGATVPVLALFMTVAISIHNVPEGVAVSIPLRAMGVSEYRMVWWAVFSSLPQPVGAVIAFYFVRVAREFLPLGFGFAAGAMVYLVATEFIPEALDAGSSLPGGGKTELAGGTVAGFLLMVPLAVM
;
A
#
# COMPACT_ATOMS: atom_id res chain seq x y z
N LEU A 1 -19.55 -6.36 -20.57
CA LEU A 1 -18.27 -5.69 -20.82
C LEU A 1 -17.17 -6.76 -20.88
N GLY A 2 -16.92 -7.29 -22.09
CA GLY A 2 -15.99 -8.40 -22.28
C GLY A 2 -14.54 -7.92 -22.47
N ALA A 3 -13.92 -7.44 -21.40
CA ALA A 3 -12.47 -7.27 -21.43
C ALA A 3 -11.80 -8.64 -21.60
N THR A 4 -10.93 -8.77 -22.58
CA THR A 4 -10.14 -9.99 -22.75
C THR A 4 -9.19 -10.14 -21.56
N VAL A 5 -8.89 -11.39 -21.14
CA VAL A 5 -8.00 -11.68 -20.00
C VAL A 5 -6.69 -10.89 -20.03
N PRO A 6 -6.02 -10.66 -21.17
CA PRO A 6 -4.82 -9.83 -21.24
C PRO A 6 -5.06 -8.35 -20.87
N VAL A 7 -6.19 -7.79 -21.28
CA VAL A 7 -6.54 -6.38 -20.95
C VAL A 7 -6.81 -6.22 -19.46
N LEU A 8 -7.53 -7.18 -18.86
CA LEU A 8 -7.78 -7.19 -17.43
C LEU A 8 -6.46 -7.34 -16.64
N ALA A 9 -5.57 -8.25 -17.08
CA ALA A 9 -4.28 -8.45 -16.44
C ALA A 9 -3.41 -7.18 -16.51
N LEU A 10 -3.36 -6.50 -17.65
CA LEU A 10 -2.63 -5.24 -17.80
C LEU A 10 -3.22 -4.16 -16.89
N PHE A 11 -4.53 -4.02 -16.87
CA PHE A 11 -5.21 -3.06 -16.01
C PHE A 11 -4.91 -3.29 -14.53
N MET A 12 -5.03 -4.54 -14.07
CA MET A 12 -4.72 -4.91 -12.69
C MET A 12 -3.25 -4.66 -12.34
N THR A 13 -2.33 -4.94 -13.28
CA THR A 13 -0.90 -4.66 -13.08
C THR A 13 -0.64 -3.17 -12.89
N VAL A 14 -1.25 -2.32 -13.71
CA VAL A 14 -1.13 -0.85 -13.59
C VAL A 14 -1.73 -0.36 -12.26
N ALA A 15 -2.93 -0.83 -11.92
CA ALA A 15 -3.59 -0.45 -10.66
C ALA A 15 -2.76 -0.83 -9.44
N ILE A 16 -2.23 -2.05 -9.39
CA ILE A 16 -1.35 -2.52 -8.30
C ILE A 16 -0.05 -1.71 -8.27
N SER A 17 0.52 -1.37 -9.43
CA SER A 17 1.73 -0.53 -9.49
C SER A 17 1.50 0.86 -8.89
N ILE A 18 0.34 1.46 -9.15
CA ILE A 18 -0.05 2.75 -8.54
C ILE A 18 -0.21 2.62 -7.02
N HIS A 19 -0.81 1.53 -6.54
CA HIS A 19 -0.95 1.24 -5.11
C HIS A 19 0.41 1.10 -4.40
N ASN A 20 1.42 0.57 -5.07
CA ASN A 20 2.75 0.37 -4.49
C ASN A 20 3.54 1.68 -4.31
N VAL A 21 3.15 2.77 -4.99
CA VAL A 21 3.82 4.08 -4.81
C VAL A 21 3.65 4.61 -3.39
N PRO A 22 2.45 4.70 -2.80
CA PRO A 22 2.27 5.08 -1.40
C PRO A 22 3.02 4.18 -0.42
N GLU A 23 3.06 2.87 -0.69
CA GLU A 23 3.77 1.90 0.14
C GLU A 23 5.30 2.16 0.13
N GLY A 24 5.88 2.40 -1.05
CA GLY A 24 7.29 2.76 -1.19
C GLY A 24 7.63 4.07 -0.48
N VAL A 25 6.74 5.06 -0.54
CA VAL A 25 6.88 6.34 0.18
C VAL A 25 6.84 6.11 1.68
N ALA A 26 5.90 5.31 2.18
CA ALA A 26 5.78 4.98 3.61
C ALA A 26 7.05 4.32 4.17
N VAL A 27 7.71 3.46 3.40
CA VAL A 27 9.00 2.88 3.79
C VAL A 27 10.14 3.90 3.73
N SER A 28 10.12 4.81 2.75
CA SER A 28 11.23 5.73 2.49
C SER A 28 11.29 6.89 3.48
N ILE A 29 10.16 7.39 3.95
CA ILE A 29 10.08 8.55 4.86
C ILE A 29 10.81 8.30 6.18
N PRO A 30 10.53 7.21 6.94
CA PRO A 30 11.24 6.92 8.19
C PRO A 30 12.74 6.72 7.97
N LEU A 31 13.12 6.03 6.91
CA LEU A 31 14.53 5.81 6.56
C LEU A 31 15.26 7.12 6.26
N ARG A 32 14.57 8.09 5.64
CA ARG A 32 15.12 9.43 5.42
C ARG A 32 15.34 10.17 6.72
N ALA A 33 14.39 10.11 7.63
CA ALA A 33 14.49 10.70 8.97
C ALA A 33 15.67 10.13 9.77
N MET A 34 15.99 8.86 9.56
CA MET A 34 17.15 8.17 10.16
C MET A 34 18.50 8.49 9.46
N GLY A 35 18.51 9.35 8.45
CA GLY A 35 19.73 9.72 7.72
C GLY A 35 20.25 8.65 6.76
N VAL A 36 19.42 7.67 6.39
CA VAL A 36 19.79 6.63 5.42
C VAL A 36 19.96 7.24 4.03
N SER A 37 21.00 6.82 3.30
CA SER A 37 21.28 7.31 1.95
C SER A 37 20.19 6.92 0.96
N GLU A 38 19.95 7.75 -0.05
CA GLU A 38 18.88 7.57 -1.06
C GLU A 38 18.94 6.20 -1.74
N TYR A 39 20.14 5.74 -2.10
CA TYR A 39 20.34 4.42 -2.71
C TYR A 39 19.90 3.28 -1.79
N ARG A 40 20.19 3.36 -0.49
CA ARG A 40 19.75 2.37 0.49
C ARG A 40 18.24 2.43 0.72
N MET A 41 17.64 3.61 0.70
CA MET A 41 16.18 3.74 0.80
C MET A 41 15.47 3.05 -0.35
N VAL A 42 15.91 3.29 -1.59
CA VAL A 42 15.39 2.60 -2.77
C VAL A 42 15.56 1.09 -2.66
N TRP A 43 16.74 0.65 -2.23
CA TRP A 43 17.03 -0.77 -2.02
C TRP A 43 16.09 -1.42 -1.00
N TRP A 44 15.87 -0.77 0.14
CA TRP A 44 14.96 -1.28 1.16
C TRP A 44 13.49 -1.25 0.71
N ALA A 45 13.06 -0.23 -0.01
CA ALA A 45 11.71 -0.17 -0.59
C ALA A 45 11.47 -1.31 -1.58
N VAL A 46 12.43 -1.59 -2.47
CA VAL A 46 12.35 -2.73 -3.40
C VAL A 46 12.36 -4.06 -2.64
N PHE A 47 13.24 -4.21 -1.66
CA PHE A 47 13.37 -5.44 -0.89
C PHE A 47 12.11 -5.74 -0.06
N SER A 48 11.47 -4.72 0.51
CA SER A 48 10.20 -4.89 1.24
C SER A 48 9.05 -5.36 0.36
N SER A 49 9.10 -5.05 -0.94
CA SER A 49 8.09 -5.45 -1.92
C SER A 49 8.33 -6.87 -2.51
N LEU A 50 9.53 -7.44 -2.36
CA LEU A 50 9.85 -8.78 -2.90
C LEU A 50 8.98 -9.93 -2.35
N PRO A 51 8.53 -9.94 -1.07
CA PRO A 51 7.64 -10.97 -0.57
C PRO A 51 6.29 -11.02 -1.30
N GLN A 52 5.83 -9.90 -1.90
CA GLN A 52 4.53 -9.82 -2.57
C GLN A 52 4.44 -10.76 -3.79
N PRO A 53 5.35 -10.72 -4.79
CA PRO A 53 5.30 -11.65 -5.92
C PRO A 53 5.51 -13.11 -5.50
N VAL A 54 6.34 -13.37 -4.49
CA VAL A 54 6.52 -14.72 -3.95
C VAL A 54 5.22 -15.22 -3.31
N GLY A 55 4.60 -14.40 -2.47
CA GLY A 55 3.30 -14.68 -1.87
C GLY A 55 2.21 -14.89 -2.91
N ALA A 56 2.19 -14.08 -3.98
CA ALA A 56 1.24 -14.20 -5.07
C ALA A 56 1.35 -15.55 -5.81
N VAL A 57 2.58 -16.02 -6.07
CA VAL A 57 2.80 -17.34 -6.71
C VAL A 57 2.30 -18.47 -5.81
N ILE A 58 2.63 -18.42 -4.52
CA ILE A 58 2.17 -19.39 -3.53
C ILE A 58 0.64 -19.36 -3.44
N ALA A 59 0.04 -18.18 -3.30
CA ALA A 59 -1.41 -18.01 -3.25
C ALA A 59 -2.10 -18.54 -4.50
N PHE A 60 -1.52 -18.33 -5.70
CA PHE A 60 -2.07 -18.84 -6.95
C PHE A 60 -2.17 -20.37 -6.96
N TYR A 61 -1.16 -21.06 -6.45
CA TYR A 61 -1.22 -22.53 -6.31
C TYR A 61 -2.29 -22.97 -5.30
N PHE A 62 -2.43 -22.26 -4.19
CA PHE A 62 -3.38 -22.59 -3.13
C PHE A 62 -4.82 -22.16 -3.44
N VAL A 63 -5.05 -21.13 -4.25
CA VAL A 63 -6.39 -20.65 -4.62
C VAL A 63 -7.24 -21.74 -5.28
N ARG A 64 -6.62 -22.66 -6.01
CA ARG A 64 -7.34 -23.80 -6.60
C ARG A 64 -7.91 -24.76 -5.55
N VAL A 65 -7.27 -24.84 -4.39
CA VAL A 65 -7.62 -25.76 -3.29
C VAL A 65 -8.38 -25.02 -2.18
N ALA A 66 -8.16 -23.71 -2.05
CA ALA A 66 -8.55 -22.93 -0.87
C ALA A 66 -9.52 -21.77 -1.19
N ARG A 67 -10.35 -21.88 -2.23
CA ARG A 67 -11.34 -20.82 -2.57
C ARG A 67 -12.24 -20.44 -1.40
N GLU A 68 -12.56 -21.38 -0.55
CA GLU A 68 -13.40 -21.17 0.64
C GLU A 68 -12.73 -20.27 1.68
N PHE A 69 -11.39 -20.19 1.68
CA PHE A 69 -10.63 -19.35 2.60
C PHE A 69 -10.33 -17.94 2.07
N LEU A 70 -10.67 -17.62 0.80
CA LEU A 70 -10.44 -16.29 0.22
C LEU A 70 -11.09 -15.15 1.03
N PRO A 71 -12.34 -15.26 1.50
CA PRO A 71 -12.94 -14.18 2.31
C PRO A 71 -12.18 -13.96 3.61
N LEU A 72 -11.71 -15.02 4.25
CA LEU A 72 -10.89 -14.94 5.46
C LEU A 72 -9.55 -14.24 5.18
N GLY A 73 -8.88 -14.62 4.10
CA GLY A 73 -7.61 -14.02 3.68
C GLY A 73 -7.73 -12.53 3.35
N PHE A 74 -8.75 -12.14 2.63
CA PHE A 74 -9.04 -10.74 2.32
C PHE A 74 -9.39 -9.93 3.58
N GLY A 75 -10.21 -10.50 4.46
CA GLY A 75 -10.55 -9.88 5.74
C GLY A 75 -9.32 -9.66 6.62
N PHE A 76 -8.44 -10.66 6.69
CA PHE A 76 -7.18 -10.56 7.42
C PHE A 76 -6.28 -9.45 6.85
N ALA A 77 -6.09 -9.43 5.53
CA ALA A 77 -5.25 -8.42 4.88
C ALA A 77 -5.80 -7.00 5.10
N ALA A 78 -7.11 -6.82 4.92
CA ALA A 78 -7.76 -5.52 5.17
C ALA A 78 -7.61 -5.08 6.63
N GLY A 79 -7.85 -5.99 7.58
CA GLY A 79 -7.69 -5.72 9.00
C GLY A 79 -6.25 -5.35 9.39
N ALA A 80 -5.27 -6.07 8.86
CA ALA A 80 -3.86 -5.76 9.09
C ALA A 80 -3.47 -4.38 8.55
N MET A 81 -3.94 -4.00 7.36
CA MET A 81 -3.68 -2.67 6.79
C MET A 81 -4.31 -1.56 7.63
N VAL A 82 -5.55 -1.71 8.07
CA VAL A 82 -6.20 -0.73 8.96
C VAL A 82 -5.46 -0.60 10.28
N TYR A 83 -5.01 -1.72 10.85
CA TYR A 83 -4.21 -1.72 12.07
C TYR A 83 -2.91 -0.94 11.91
N LEU A 84 -2.13 -1.21 10.87
CA LEU A 84 -0.86 -0.51 10.58
C LEU A 84 -1.08 0.99 10.36
N VAL A 85 -2.12 1.36 9.62
CA VAL A 85 -2.45 2.78 9.42
C VAL A 85 -2.74 3.48 10.75
N ALA A 86 -3.53 2.85 11.60
CA ALA A 86 -3.94 3.45 12.87
C ALA A 86 -2.81 3.51 13.90
N THR A 87 -1.96 2.50 13.97
CA THR A 87 -0.95 2.35 15.03
C THR A 87 0.44 2.88 14.66
N GLU A 88 0.75 2.96 13.37
CA GLU A 88 2.06 3.38 12.89
C GLU A 88 1.98 4.62 12.00
N PHE A 89 1.27 4.58 10.89
CA PHE A 89 1.32 5.66 9.90
C PHE A 89 0.70 6.97 10.38
N ILE A 90 -0.42 6.92 11.09
CA ILE A 90 -1.05 8.15 11.64
C ILE A 90 -0.19 8.77 12.72
N PRO A 91 0.29 8.05 13.75
CA PRO A 91 1.19 8.61 14.75
C PRO A 91 2.48 9.18 14.14
N GLU A 92 3.13 8.46 13.24
CA GLU A 92 4.36 8.91 12.59
C GLU A 92 4.15 10.16 11.72
N ALA A 93 3.03 10.23 10.99
CA ALA A 93 2.68 11.42 10.20
C ALA A 93 2.44 12.65 11.08
N LEU A 94 1.80 12.49 12.25
CA LEU A 94 1.60 13.56 13.20
C LEU A 94 2.89 13.99 13.87
N ASP A 95 3.78 13.06 14.18
CA ASP A 95 5.09 13.34 14.76
C ASP A 95 5.97 14.11 13.75
N ALA A 96 6.03 13.64 12.51
CA ALA A 96 6.73 14.33 11.43
C ALA A 96 6.15 15.71 11.12
N GLY A 97 4.84 15.88 11.25
CA GLY A 97 4.12 17.15 11.08
C GLY A 97 4.08 18.05 12.31
N SER A 98 4.72 17.68 13.42
CA SER A 98 4.62 18.38 14.70
C SER A 98 5.06 19.85 14.65
N SER A 99 5.99 20.20 13.75
CA SER A 99 6.46 21.57 13.53
C SER A 99 5.54 22.41 12.63
N LEU A 100 4.53 21.81 12.00
CA LEU A 100 3.59 22.50 11.12
C LEU A 100 2.46 23.16 11.92
N PRO A 101 1.82 24.23 11.38
CA PRO A 101 0.64 24.83 11.98
C PRO A 101 -0.46 23.78 12.22
N GLY A 102 -0.93 23.66 13.46
CA GLY A 102 -1.92 22.64 13.82
C GLY A 102 -1.37 21.23 14.03
N GLY A 103 -0.03 21.05 14.06
CA GLY A 103 0.62 19.76 14.32
C GLY A 103 0.42 18.75 13.19
N GLY A 104 0.36 19.18 11.94
CA GLY A 104 0.25 18.33 10.77
C GLY A 104 -1.11 17.67 10.54
N LYS A 105 -2.13 18.00 11.34
CA LYS A 105 -3.46 17.37 11.26
C LYS A 105 -4.17 17.70 9.94
N THR A 106 -4.01 18.92 9.45
CA THR A 106 -4.63 19.35 8.19
C THR A 106 -3.99 18.64 7.00
N GLU A 107 -2.66 18.53 7.01
CA GLU A 107 -1.88 17.82 6.00
C GLU A 107 -2.21 16.34 5.98
N LEU A 108 -2.30 15.72 7.16
CA LEU A 108 -2.71 14.32 7.30
C LEU A 108 -4.12 14.10 6.75
N ALA A 109 -5.09 14.93 7.13
CA ALA A 109 -6.45 14.83 6.64
C ALA A 109 -6.52 15.06 5.13
N GLY A 110 -5.83 16.07 4.61
CA GLY A 110 -5.74 16.36 3.17
C GLY A 110 -5.14 15.20 2.37
N GLY A 111 -4.03 14.65 2.86
CA GLY A 111 -3.37 13.48 2.27
C GLY A 111 -4.27 12.24 2.28
N THR A 112 -4.98 11.99 3.39
CA THR A 112 -5.91 10.86 3.52
C THR A 112 -7.06 11.00 2.52
N VAL A 113 -7.68 12.16 2.41
CA VAL A 113 -8.77 12.42 1.45
C VAL A 113 -8.27 12.29 0.01
N ALA A 114 -7.11 12.87 -0.30
CA ALA A 114 -6.53 12.78 -1.65
C ALA A 114 -6.21 11.33 -2.03
N GLY A 115 -5.62 10.55 -1.13
CA GLY A 115 -5.35 9.13 -1.34
C GLY A 115 -6.63 8.32 -1.55
N PHE A 116 -7.65 8.56 -0.74
CA PHE A 116 -8.95 7.92 -0.91
C PHE A 116 -9.58 8.24 -2.26
N LEU A 117 -9.63 9.52 -2.64
CA LEU A 117 -10.20 9.95 -3.93
C LEU A 117 -9.42 9.40 -5.14
N LEU A 118 -8.11 9.24 -5.02
CA LEU A 118 -7.29 8.62 -6.06
C LEU A 118 -7.64 7.13 -6.25
N MET A 119 -7.98 6.43 -5.16
CA MET A 119 -8.28 5.00 -5.20
C MET A 119 -9.71 4.66 -5.62
N VAL A 120 -10.68 5.57 -5.40
CA VAL A 120 -12.08 5.33 -5.76
C VAL A 120 -12.28 4.95 -7.24
N PRO A 121 -11.70 5.65 -8.24
CA PRO A 121 -11.83 5.25 -9.63
C PRO A 121 -11.32 3.84 -9.92
N LEU A 122 -10.26 3.42 -9.22
CA LEU A 122 -9.68 2.08 -9.37
C LEU A 122 -10.57 0.99 -8.77
N ALA A 123 -11.38 1.33 -7.78
CA ALA A 123 -12.28 0.37 -7.12
C ALA A 123 -13.58 0.14 -7.89
N VAL A 124 -13.99 1.09 -8.75
CA VAL A 124 -15.27 1.04 -9.49
C VAL A 124 -15.09 0.68 -10.97
N MET A 125 -13.87 0.52 -11.45
CA MET A 125 -13.53 0.07 -12.82
C MET A 125 -13.44 -1.44 -12.91
#